data_dd26df5c03a8904a052231e841cc1589
#
_entry.id   dd26df5c03a8904a052231e841cc1589
#
_cell.length_a   1.000
_cell.length_b   1.000
_cell.length_c   1.000
_cell.angle_alpha   90.00
_cell.angle_beta   90.00
_cell.angle_gamma   90.00
#
_symmetry.space_group_name_H-M   'P 1'
#
loop_
_entity.id
_entity.type
_entity.pdbx_description
1 polymer ?
#
loop_
_entity_poly.entity_id
_entity_poly.type
_entity_poly.pdbx_seq_one_letter_code
_entity_poly.pdbx_strand_id
1 'polypeptide(L)'
;AMGDVMEIITAVGNHEEQSGFISSAVSAALALGDKSDAHKTRVRGGKPDLNDIHDRVNFSIQENRVIVDPVKRIIRHELTMDESSSVMEYLQIYMSRIVMCEQAAAFLKCSFDLVINGQTINNRP
;
A
#
# COMPACT_ATOMS: atom_id res chain seq x y z
N ALA A 1 27.97 -8.43 -0.14
CA ALA A 1 28.10 -9.73 0.49
C ALA A 1 27.06 -10.70 -0.03
N MET A 2 27.35 -11.99 0.04
CA MET A 2 26.45 -13.04 -0.45
C MET A 2 25.08 -12.99 0.26
N GLY A 3 25.07 -12.72 1.57
CA GLY A 3 23.82 -12.60 2.32
C GLY A 3 22.89 -11.51 1.81
N ASP A 4 23.44 -10.38 1.41
CA ASP A 4 22.64 -9.26 0.86
C ASP A 4 22.03 -9.62 -0.49
N VAL A 5 22.78 -10.34 -1.34
CA VAL A 5 22.29 -10.81 -2.64
C VAL A 5 21.12 -11.78 -2.45
N MET A 6 21.25 -12.74 -1.53
CA MET A 6 20.19 -13.70 -1.24
C MET A 6 18.95 -13.00 -0.68
N GLU A 7 19.12 -12.00 0.16
CA GLU A 7 18.00 -11.23 0.72
C GLU A 7 17.24 -10.50 -0.36
N ILE A 8 17.92 -9.86 -1.31
CA ILE A 8 17.29 -9.16 -2.44
C ILE A 8 16.53 -10.14 -3.33
N ILE A 9 17.10 -11.30 -3.65
CA ILE A 9 16.44 -12.32 -4.47
C ILE A 9 15.17 -12.80 -3.77
N THR A 10 15.22 -13.05 -2.47
CA THR A 10 14.06 -13.48 -1.69
C THR A 10 12.97 -12.41 -1.71
N ALA A 11 13.34 -11.13 -1.54
CA ALA A 11 12.40 -10.02 -1.54
C ALA A 11 11.66 -9.91 -2.89
N VAL A 12 12.38 -10.01 -4.00
CA VAL A 12 11.79 -9.97 -5.35
C VAL A 12 10.84 -11.15 -5.54
N GLY A 13 11.22 -12.35 -5.08
CA GLY A 13 10.38 -13.54 -5.21
C GLY A 13 9.13 -13.51 -4.35
N ASN A 14 9.10 -12.74 -3.26
CA ASN A 14 8.03 -12.75 -2.28
C ASN A 14 7.20 -11.47 -2.23
N HIS A 15 7.30 -10.55 -3.21
CA HIS A 15 6.55 -9.30 -3.12
C HIS A 15 5.08 -9.43 -3.54
N GLU A 16 4.68 -10.52 -4.21
CA GLU A 16 3.30 -10.74 -4.64
C GLU A 16 2.42 -11.17 -3.45
N GLU A 17 1.26 -10.50 -3.26
CA GLU A 17 0.40 -10.76 -2.10
C GLU A 17 -0.23 -12.15 -2.10
N GLN A 18 -0.38 -12.80 -3.27
CA GLN A 18 -0.99 -14.12 -3.37
C GLN A 18 -0.04 -15.27 -3.03
N SER A 19 1.25 -15.05 -3.15
CA SER A 19 2.24 -16.10 -2.94
C SER A 19 3.41 -15.67 -2.08
N GLY A 20 3.55 -14.37 -1.82
CA GLY A 20 4.65 -13.81 -1.07
C GLY A 20 4.44 -13.87 0.45
N PHE A 21 5.52 -13.82 1.18
CA PHE A 21 5.51 -13.64 2.64
C PHE A 21 6.65 -12.70 3.02
N ILE A 22 6.54 -12.08 4.20
CA ILE A 22 7.54 -11.13 4.67
C ILE A 22 8.62 -11.91 5.43
N SER A 23 9.82 -11.97 4.87
CA SER A 23 10.93 -12.75 5.41
C SER A 23 12.15 -11.93 5.83
N SER A 24 12.21 -10.65 5.45
CA SER A 24 13.35 -9.80 5.74
C SER A 24 12.95 -8.33 5.74
N ALA A 25 13.80 -7.45 6.26
CA ALA A 25 13.57 -6.01 6.22
C ALA A 25 13.51 -5.49 4.79
N VAL A 26 14.32 -6.03 3.89
CA VAL A 26 14.29 -5.65 2.46
C VAL A 26 12.97 -6.07 1.84
N SER A 27 12.52 -7.30 2.13
CA SER A 27 11.24 -7.82 1.65
C SER A 27 10.08 -6.96 2.15
N ALA A 28 10.10 -6.56 3.43
CA ALA A 28 9.08 -5.70 4.02
C ALA A 28 9.03 -4.33 3.35
N ALA A 29 10.19 -3.71 3.13
CA ALA A 29 10.28 -2.40 2.48
C ALA A 29 9.77 -2.47 1.03
N LEU A 30 10.14 -3.52 0.30
CA LEU A 30 9.68 -3.73 -1.08
C LEU A 30 8.16 -3.90 -1.13
N ALA A 31 7.60 -4.69 -0.20
CA ALA A 31 6.16 -4.90 -0.13
C ALA A 31 5.41 -3.60 0.14
N LEU A 32 5.90 -2.77 1.07
CA LEU A 32 5.29 -1.47 1.36
C LEU A 32 5.27 -0.57 0.13
N GLY A 33 6.39 -0.47 -0.59
CA GLY A 33 6.48 0.34 -1.80
C GLY A 33 5.54 -0.15 -2.89
N ASP A 34 5.52 -1.46 -3.13
CA ASP A 34 4.69 -2.06 -4.18
C ASP A 34 3.19 -1.99 -3.85
N LYS A 35 2.82 -2.34 -2.61
CA LYS A 35 1.41 -2.48 -2.23
C LYS A 35 0.73 -1.15 -1.89
N SER A 36 1.49 -0.07 -1.71
CA SER A 36 0.92 1.27 -1.48
C SER A 36 0.65 2.04 -2.78
N ASP A 37 1.09 1.54 -3.93
CA ASP A 37 0.99 2.26 -5.20
C ASP A 37 -0.45 2.26 -5.74
N ALA A 38 -1.08 3.44 -5.75
CA ALA A 38 -2.40 3.67 -6.32
C ALA A 38 -2.52 5.16 -6.62
N HIS A 39 -2.95 5.52 -7.83
CA HIS A 39 -3.07 6.93 -8.22
C HIS A 39 -3.84 7.06 -9.53
N LYS A 40 -4.41 8.24 -9.77
CA LYS A 40 -5.13 8.55 -11.01
C LYS A 40 -4.29 8.35 -12.27
N THR A 41 -2.96 8.48 -12.18
CA THR A 41 -2.07 8.26 -13.32
C THR A 41 -2.01 6.80 -13.77
N ARG A 42 -2.52 5.88 -12.96
CA ARG A 42 -2.62 4.46 -13.34
C ARG A 42 -3.78 4.20 -14.30
N VAL A 43 -4.66 5.15 -14.50
CA VAL A 43 -5.77 5.03 -15.45
C VAL A 43 -5.23 5.20 -16.86
N ARG A 44 -5.49 4.19 -17.70
CA ARG A 44 -4.97 4.16 -19.06
C ARG A 44 -5.54 5.32 -19.89
N GLY A 45 -4.65 6.10 -20.53
CA GLY A 45 -5.03 7.21 -21.39
C GLY A 45 -5.70 8.39 -20.69
N GLY A 46 -5.68 8.42 -19.35
CA GLY A 46 -6.31 9.47 -18.56
C GLY A 46 -7.83 9.45 -18.59
N LYS A 47 -8.44 8.44 -19.22
CA LYS A 47 -9.90 8.29 -19.33
C LYS A 47 -10.34 7.03 -18.60
N PRO A 48 -10.99 7.17 -17.43
CA PRO A 48 -11.41 5.99 -16.68
C PRO A 48 -12.62 5.33 -17.35
N ASP A 49 -12.66 4.00 -17.28
CA ASP A 49 -13.88 3.25 -17.48
C ASP A 49 -14.65 3.26 -16.16
N LEU A 50 -15.66 4.10 -16.04
CA LEU A 50 -16.38 4.27 -14.78
C LEU A 50 -17.20 3.05 -14.39
N ASN A 51 -17.34 2.07 -15.29
CA ASN A 51 -17.96 0.78 -14.96
C ASN A 51 -16.96 -0.21 -14.36
N ASP A 52 -15.68 0.09 -14.43
CA ASP A 52 -14.61 -0.73 -13.84
C ASP A 52 -14.22 -0.13 -12.49
N ILE A 53 -14.39 -0.91 -11.43
CA ILE A 53 -14.08 -0.44 -10.07
C ILE A 53 -12.61 -0.06 -9.92
N HIS A 54 -11.67 -0.78 -10.55
CA HIS A 54 -10.25 -0.46 -10.47
C HIS A 54 -9.94 0.90 -11.08
N ASP A 55 -10.48 1.17 -12.27
CA ASP A 55 -10.32 2.46 -12.93
C ASP A 55 -10.95 3.59 -12.10
N ARG A 56 -12.16 3.35 -11.59
CA ARG A 56 -12.90 4.34 -10.79
C ARG A 56 -12.13 4.71 -9.54
N VAL A 57 -11.61 3.71 -8.82
CA VAL A 57 -10.86 3.93 -7.58
C VAL A 57 -9.55 4.66 -7.87
N ASN A 58 -8.75 4.17 -8.82
CA ASN A 58 -7.46 4.81 -9.12
C ASN A 58 -7.63 6.23 -9.63
N PHE A 59 -8.64 6.48 -10.46
CA PHE A 59 -8.92 7.82 -10.96
C PHE A 59 -9.28 8.79 -9.83
N SER A 60 -9.92 8.30 -8.76
CA SER A 60 -10.31 9.13 -7.63
C SER A 60 -9.13 9.56 -6.74
N ILE A 61 -7.99 8.86 -6.82
CA ILE A 61 -6.84 9.13 -5.95
C ILE A 61 -6.02 10.28 -6.51
N GLN A 62 -6.08 11.42 -5.83
CA GLN A 62 -5.41 12.66 -6.23
C GLN A 62 -4.02 12.77 -5.65
N GLU A 63 -3.81 12.27 -4.42
CA GLU A 63 -2.53 12.26 -3.74
C GLU A 63 -2.32 10.93 -3.04
N ASN A 64 -1.09 10.47 -3.05
CA ASN A 64 -0.68 9.23 -2.41
C ASN A 64 0.72 9.43 -1.84
N ARG A 65 0.84 9.37 -0.52
CA ARG A 65 2.12 9.55 0.18
C ARG A 65 2.33 8.48 1.22
N VAL A 66 3.59 8.05 1.37
CA VAL A 66 4.00 7.20 2.47
C VAL A 66 4.94 8.01 3.34
N ILE A 67 4.58 8.16 4.62
CA ILE A 67 5.34 8.94 5.59
C ILE A 67 5.80 8.02 6.71
N VAL A 68 7.08 8.09 7.05
CA VAL A 68 7.65 7.28 8.13
C VAL A 68 7.97 8.20 9.31
N ASP A 69 7.43 7.87 10.47
CA ASP A 69 7.81 8.50 11.75
C ASP A 69 8.67 7.52 12.53
N PRO A 70 10.01 7.69 12.53
CA PRO A 70 10.90 6.74 13.17
C PRO A 70 10.84 6.80 14.70
N VAL A 71 10.43 7.94 15.26
CA VAL A 71 10.33 8.11 16.72
C VAL A 71 9.14 7.34 17.27
N LYS A 72 7.97 7.52 16.65
CA LYS A 72 6.74 6.82 17.05
C LYS A 72 6.65 5.43 16.44
N ARG A 73 7.54 5.08 15.51
CA ARG A 73 7.57 3.82 14.78
C ARG A 73 6.25 3.58 14.05
N ILE A 74 5.81 4.60 13.31
CA ILE A 74 4.57 4.56 12.52
C ILE A 74 4.93 4.75 11.05
N ILE A 75 4.37 3.91 10.20
CA ILE A 75 4.39 4.09 8.75
C ILE A 75 2.98 4.49 8.36
N ARG A 76 2.83 5.70 7.83
CA ARG A 76 1.52 6.24 7.46
C ARG A 76 1.40 6.29 5.95
N HIS A 77 0.33 5.67 5.43
CA HIS A 77 -0.04 5.74 4.03
C HIS A 77 -1.22 6.70 3.91
N GLU A 78 -0.97 7.87 3.33
CA GLU A 78 -1.98 8.93 3.20
C GLU A 78 -2.48 9.02 1.78
N LEU A 79 -3.78 8.93 1.62
CA LEU A 79 -4.47 9.06 0.34
C LEU A 79 -5.46 10.22 0.40
N THR A 80 -5.55 10.96 -0.70
CA THR A 80 -6.62 11.92 -0.92
C THR A 80 -7.47 11.42 -2.08
N MET A 81 -8.74 11.15 -1.82
CA MET A 81 -9.71 10.67 -2.81
C MET A 81 -10.77 11.73 -3.06
N ASP A 82 -11.14 11.89 -4.33
CA ASP A 82 -12.29 12.73 -4.68
C ASP A 82 -13.58 11.88 -4.70
N GLU A 83 -14.70 12.49 -5.11
CA GLU A 83 -16.02 11.86 -5.11
C GLU A 83 -16.24 10.87 -6.26
N SER A 84 -15.26 10.66 -7.14
CA SER A 84 -15.36 9.67 -8.23
C SER A 84 -15.51 8.25 -7.73
N SER A 85 -15.03 7.97 -6.51
CA SER A 85 -15.14 6.68 -5.87
C SER A 85 -15.28 6.87 -4.37
N SER A 86 -15.47 5.76 -3.63
CA SER A 86 -15.64 5.78 -2.18
C SER A 86 -14.52 5.02 -1.49
N VAL A 87 -14.35 5.31 -0.18
CA VAL A 87 -13.42 4.56 0.66
C VAL A 87 -13.77 3.07 0.64
N MET A 88 -15.05 2.73 0.65
CA MET A 88 -15.50 1.32 0.62
C MET A 88 -15.04 0.62 -0.66
N GLU A 89 -15.10 1.30 -1.80
CA GLU A 89 -14.62 0.72 -3.06
C GLU A 89 -13.10 0.54 -3.04
N TYR A 90 -12.37 1.51 -2.48
CA TYR A 90 -10.92 1.37 -2.30
C TYR A 90 -10.60 0.13 -1.46
N LEU A 91 -11.26 -0.03 -0.32
CA LEU A 91 -11.05 -1.19 0.55
C LEU A 91 -11.39 -2.50 -0.17
N GLN A 92 -12.44 -2.49 -0.97
CA GLN A 92 -12.89 -3.69 -1.69
C GLN A 92 -11.81 -4.25 -2.61
N ILE A 93 -11.08 -3.38 -3.32
CA ILE A 93 -10.09 -3.83 -4.28
C ILE A 93 -8.66 -3.90 -3.71
N TYR A 94 -8.39 -3.19 -2.61
CA TYR A 94 -7.03 -3.11 -2.07
C TYR A 94 -6.86 -3.76 -0.69
N MET A 95 -7.85 -4.48 -0.18
CA MET A 95 -7.79 -5.03 1.18
C MET A 95 -6.59 -5.95 1.37
N SER A 96 -6.30 -6.83 0.42
CA SER A 96 -5.16 -7.75 0.52
C SER A 96 -3.83 -7.00 0.56
N ARG A 97 -3.74 -5.89 -0.17
CA ARG A 97 -2.54 -5.04 -0.17
C ARG A 97 -2.38 -4.30 1.16
N ILE A 98 -3.48 -3.85 1.75
CA ILE A 98 -3.45 -3.19 3.06
C ILE A 98 -2.96 -4.17 4.11
N VAL A 99 -3.46 -5.40 4.10
CA VAL A 99 -3.02 -6.46 5.03
C VAL A 99 -1.52 -6.72 4.85
N MET A 100 -1.04 -6.79 3.62
CA MET A 100 0.39 -6.97 3.34
C MET A 100 1.21 -5.80 3.91
N CYS A 101 0.73 -4.56 3.77
CA CYS A 101 1.40 -3.39 4.33
C CYS A 101 1.46 -3.47 5.86
N GLU A 102 0.38 -3.91 6.52
CA GLU A 102 0.37 -4.10 7.97
C GLU A 102 1.38 -5.16 8.41
N GLN A 103 1.48 -6.26 7.68
CA GLN A 103 2.45 -7.32 7.95
C GLN A 103 3.89 -6.81 7.75
N ALA A 104 4.13 -6.05 6.69
CA ALA A 104 5.45 -5.49 6.40
C ALA A 104 5.87 -4.50 7.49
N ALA A 105 4.96 -3.64 7.92
CA ALA A 105 5.24 -2.70 9.00
C ALA A 105 5.55 -3.43 10.31
N ALA A 106 4.76 -4.45 10.64
CA ALA A 106 4.98 -5.27 11.83
C ALA A 106 6.36 -5.95 11.81
N PHE A 107 6.79 -6.44 10.64
CA PHE A 107 8.12 -7.03 10.50
C PHE A 107 9.21 -6.00 10.80
N LEU A 108 9.00 -4.74 10.43
CA LEU A 108 9.91 -3.63 10.72
C LEU A 108 9.71 -3.06 12.14
N LYS A 109 8.85 -3.70 12.95
CA LYS A 109 8.51 -3.29 14.32
C LYS A 109 7.87 -1.89 14.33
N CYS A 110 7.05 -1.62 13.33
CA CYS A 110 6.29 -0.38 13.19
C CYS A 110 4.79 -0.68 13.12
N SER A 111 3.98 0.33 13.39
CA SER A 111 2.55 0.31 13.11
C SER A 111 2.31 0.86 11.72
N PHE A 112 1.27 0.37 11.04
CA PHE A 112 0.84 0.88 9.74
C PHE A 112 -0.50 1.60 9.89
N ASP A 113 -0.56 2.86 9.49
CA ASP A 113 -1.78 3.66 9.50
C ASP A 113 -2.18 3.98 8.07
N LEU A 114 -3.37 3.53 7.68
CA LEU A 114 -3.99 3.93 6.42
C LEU A 114 -4.89 5.14 6.70
N VAL A 115 -4.55 6.27 6.10
CA VAL A 115 -5.28 7.53 6.29
C VAL A 115 -5.87 7.94 4.95
N ILE A 116 -7.19 8.09 4.88
CA ILE A 116 -7.88 8.53 3.67
C ILE A 116 -8.66 9.78 3.99
N ASN A 117 -8.39 10.86 3.26
CA ASN A 117 -9.02 12.15 3.46
C ASN A 117 -8.94 12.63 4.91
N GLY A 118 -7.78 12.43 5.53
CA GLY A 118 -7.52 12.88 6.89
C GLY A 118 -8.04 11.97 7.99
N GLN A 119 -8.66 10.85 7.66
CA GLN A 119 -9.19 9.91 8.65
C GLN A 119 -8.42 8.60 8.64
N THR A 120 -8.02 8.13 9.81
CA THR A 120 -7.39 6.82 9.95
C THR A 120 -8.45 5.74 9.79
N ILE A 121 -8.25 4.85 8.81
CA ILE A 121 -9.23 3.83 8.43
C ILE A 121 -9.07 2.57 9.28
N ASN A 122 -7.83 2.18 9.57
CA ASN A 122 -7.52 0.95 10.33
C ASN A 122 -7.22 1.27 11.80
N ASN A 123 -8.14 1.97 12.45
CA ASN A 123 -8.02 2.28 13.88
C ASN A 123 -7.87 1.02 14.71
N ARG A 124 -7.02 1.10 15.72
CA ARG A 124 -6.85 0.05 16.70
C ARG A 124 -7.35 0.51 18.06
N PRO A 125 -7.96 -0.42 18.84
CA PRO A 125 -8.35 -0.09 20.22
C PRO A 125 -7.14 0.17 21.11
#